data_336a3a1a36d63fbeb5033d9b9118e7fc
#
_entry.id   336a3a1a36d63fbeb5033d9b9118e7fc
#
_cell.length_a   1.000
_cell.length_b   1.000
_cell.length_c   1.000
_cell.angle_alpha   90.00
_cell.angle_beta   90.00
_cell.angle_gamma   90.00
#
_symmetry.space_group_name_H-M   'P 1'
#
loop_
_entity.id
_entity.type
_entity.pdbx_description
1 polymer ?
#
loop_
_entity_poly.entity_id
_entity_poly.type
_entity_poly.pdbx_seq_one_letter_code
_entity_poly.pdbx_strand_id
1 'polypeptide(L)'
;MVKANKTLPKAEEMMRKLLNDSSNLRNEKIWVVLFDAVRKQYEAGNEQLYLKNKYDTAQLFINARKMFQIYEAYDSVDITLCKKAGAVPKDRKKHAEFLLPYRKNIYTGGQFFLQKKDYAKAYDFFDTYIGCIDHPLFSLHKLAESDTQLGDAAYLAL
;
A
#
# COMPACT_ATOMS: atom_id res chain seq x y z
N MET A 1 7.23 23.89 -5.57
CA MET A 1 7.23 22.82 -4.54
C MET A 1 6.04 22.86 -3.56
N VAL A 2 5.74 23.98 -2.92
CA VAL A 2 4.63 24.07 -1.92
C VAL A 2 3.23 23.81 -2.54
N LYS A 3 3.00 24.11 -3.81
CA LYS A 3 1.70 23.87 -4.49
C LYS A 3 1.45 22.40 -4.78
N ALA A 4 2.48 21.62 -5.11
CA ALA A 4 2.34 20.17 -5.38
C ALA A 4 1.90 19.40 -4.13
N ASN A 5 2.41 19.77 -2.94
CA ASN A 5 2.08 19.11 -1.68
C ASN A 5 0.62 19.28 -1.23
N LYS A 6 -0.09 20.32 -1.71
CA LYS A 6 -1.52 20.53 -1.39
C LYS A 6 -2.47 19.88 -2.40
N THR A 7 -2.00 19.64 -3.62
CA THR A 7 -2.82 19.08 -4.69
C THR A 7 -2.88 17.56 -4.66
N LEU A 8 -1.83 16.89 -4.17
CA LEU A 8 -1.77 15.43 -4.12
C LEU A 8 -2.81 14.81 -3.17
N PRO A 9 -2.97 15.27 -1.91
CA PRO A 9 -4.03 14.75 -1.04
C PRO A 9 -5.43 14.98 -1.60
N LYS A 10 -5.64 16.13 -2.27
CA LYS A 10 -6.93 16.42 -2.91
C LYS A 10 -7.19 15.51 -4.10
N ALA A 11 -6.17 15.22 -4.90
CA ALA A 11 -6.27 14.27 -5.99
C ALA A 11 -6.59 12.85 -5.48
N GLU A 12 -5.93 12.41 -4.40
CA GLU A 12 -6.24 11.15 -3.73
C GLU A 12 -7.71 11.10 -3.30
N GLU A 13 -8.19 12.12 -2.60
CA GLU A 13 -9.58 12.20 -2.13
C GLU A 13 -10.58 12.13 -3.30
N MET A 14 -10.32 12.87 -4.37
CA MET A 14 -11.20 12.88 -5.56
C MET A 14 -11.25 11.49 -6.23
N MET A 15 -10.12 10.82 -6.39
CA MET A 15 -10.08 9.48 -6.99
C MET A 15 -10.79 8.45 -6.11
N ARG A 16 -10.62 8.52 -4.77
CA ARG A 16 -11.35 7.65 -3.85
C ARG A 16 -12.86 7.85 -3.92
N LYS A 17 -13.32 9.10 -4.04
CA LYS A 17 -14.74 9.41 -4.25
C LYS A 17 -15.28 8.81 -5.54
N LEU A 18 -14.52 8.86 -6.63
CA LEU A 18 -14.91 8.24 -7.90
C LEU A 18 -15.02 6.73 -7.78
N LEU A 19 -14.13 6.07 -7.03
CA LEU A 19 -14.17 4.63 -6.82
C LEU A 19 -15.32 4.14 -5.91
N ASN A 20 -15.99 5.05 -5.19
CA ASN A 20 -17.23 4.70 -4.47
C ASN A 20 -18.38 4.35 -5.41
N ASP A 21 -18.34 4.81 -6.65
CA ASP A 21 -19.27 4.37 -7.69
C ASP A 21 -18.72 3.11 -8.37
N SER A 22 -19.47 2.01 -8.26
CA SER A 22 -19.08 0.71 -8.82
C SER A 22 -18.85 0.74 -10.33
N SER A 23 -19.48 1.66 -11.06
CA SER A 23 -19.27 1.84 -12.50
C SER A 23 -17.84 2.29 -12.84
N ASN A 24 -17.18 2.96 -11.92
CA ASN A 24 -15.81 3.46 -12.08
C ASN A 24 -14.73 2.42 -11.73
N LEU A 25 -15.06 1.33 -11.06
CA LEU A 25 -14.09 0.30 -10.67
C LEU A 25 -13.32 -0.30 -11.85
N ARG A 26 -13.91 -0.29 -13.04
CA ARG A 26 -13.27 -0.76 -14.28
C ARG A 26 -12.36 0.28 -14.95
N ASN A 27 -12.36 1.51 -14.47
CA ASN A 27 -11.57 2.57 -15.05
C ASN A 27 -10.14 2.55 -14.49
N GLU A 28 -9.24 1.88 -15.20
CA GLU A 28 -7.83 1.77 -14.86
C GLU A 28 -7.17 3.13 -14.59
N LYS A 29 -7.56 4.18 -15.31
CA LYS A 29 -6.97 5.52 -15.15
C LYS A 29 -7.21 6.09 -13.75
N ILE A 30 -8.36 5.81 -13.13
CA ILE A 30 -8.66 6.26 -11.76
C ILE A 30 -7.69 5.60 -10.78
N TRP A 31 -7.45 4.30 -10.91
CA TRP A 31 -6.51 3.56 -10.07
C TRP A 31 -5.07 4.06 -10.24
N VAL A 32 -4.64 4.31 -11.47
CA VAL A 32 -3.30 4.85 -11.77
C VAL A 32 -3.11 6.22 -11.13
N VAL A 33 -4.06 7.12 -11.28
CA VAL A 33 -3.98 8.48 -10.70
C VAL A 33 -4.01 8.41 -9.18
N LEU A 34 -4.85 7.55 -8.60
CA LEU A 34 -4.91 7.34 -7.15
C LEU A 34 -3.57 6.85 -6.60
N PHE A 35 -3.00 5.82 -7.22
CA PHE A 35 -1.72 5.27 -6.80
C PHE A 35 -0.60 6.31 -6.93
N ASP A 36 -0.52 7.02 -8.05
CA ASP A 36 0.48 8.07 -8.29
C ASP A 36 0.38 9.21 -7.27
N ALA A 37 -0.84 9.61 -6.90
CA ALA A 37 -1.04 10.64 -5.89
C ALA A 37 -0.47 10.22 -4.53
N VAL A 38 -0.69 8.97 -4.10
CA VAL A 38 -0.16 8.45 -2.84
C VAL A 38 1.35 8.21 -2.91
N ARG A 39 1.84 7.63 -4.01
CA ARG A 39 3.27 7.40 -4.23
C ARG A 39 4.06 8.71 -4.15
N LYS A 40 3.61 9.76 -4.83
CA LYS A 40 4.27 11.06 -4.80
C LYS A 40 4.23 11.72 -3.42
N GLN A 41 3.16 11.52 -2.66
CA GLN A 41 3.13 11.95 -1.24
C GLN A 41 4.18 11.22 -0.41
N TYR A 42 4.32 9.90 -0.60
CA TYR A 42 5.36 9.11 0.06
C TYR A 42 6.77 9.60 -0.34
N GLU A 43 7.04 9.73 -1.63
CA GLU A 43 8.35 10.17 -2.14
C GLU A 43 8.72 11.55 -1.62
N ALA A 44 7.79 12.50 -1.63
CA ALA A 44 8.01 13.85 -1.10
C ALA A 44 8.31 13.83 0.41
N GLY A 45 7.60 13.03 1.19
CA GLY A 45 7.85 12.87 2.62
C GLY A 45 9.20 12.21 2.90
N ASN A 46 9.55 11.17 2.15
CA ASN A 46 10.84 10.49 2.26
C ASN A 46 12.01 11.43 1.93
N GLU A 47 11.86 12.26 0.90
CA GLU A 47 12.84 13.30 0.55
C GLU A 47 13.04 14.29 1.69
N GLN A 48 11.96 14.78 2.32
CA GLN A 48 12.06 15.69 3.45
C GLN A 48 12.83 15.07 4.62
N LEU A 49 12.56 13.82 4.97
CA LEU A 49 13.30 13.11 6.03
C LEU A 49 14.75 12.89 5.66
N TYR A 50 15.05 12.55 4.39
CA TYR A 50 16.41 12.38 3.91
C TYR A 50 17.24 13.70 4.03
N LEU A 51 16.61 14.83 3.72
CA LEU A 51 17.19 16.16 3.86
C LEU A 51 17.23 16.66 5.32
N LYS A 52 16.85 15.83 6.28
CA LYS A 52 16.75 16.15 7.71
C LYS A 52 15.79 17.30 8.03
N ASN A 53 14.83 17.52 7.15
CA ASN A 53 13.74 18.46 7.40
C ASN A 53 12.69 17.82 8.32
N LYS A 54 11.87 18.65 8.96
CA LYS A 54 10.73 18.16 9.75
C LYS A 54 9.67 17.60 8.81
N TYR A 55 9.34 16.34 8.99
CA TYR A 55 8.21 15.67 8.33
C TYR A 55 7.57 14.66 9.29
N ASP A 56 6.26 14.48 9.16
CA ASP A 56 5.53 13.51 9.98
C ASP A 56 5.87 12.07 9.56
N THR A 57 6.67 11.40 10.38
CA THR A 57 7.09 10.01 10.15
C THR A 57 5.89 9.05 10.14
N ALA A 58 4.87 9.30 10.96
CA ALA A 58 3.63 8.51 10.94
C ALA A 58 2.95 8.59 9.57
N GLN A 59 2.87 9.78 8.98
CA GLN A 59 2.28 9.98 7.66
C GLN A 59 3.07 9.26 6.56
N LEU A 60 4.39 9.18 6.67
CA LEU A 60 5.22 8.43 5.72
C LEU A 60 4.82 6.94 5.71
N PHE A 61 4.72 6.32 6.88
CA PHE A 61 4.30 4.92 6.99
C PHE A 61 2.87 4.72 6.52
N ILE A 62 1.95 5.63 6.86
CA ILE A 62 0.56 5.58 6.39
C ILE A 62 0.51 5.61 4.86
N ASN A 63 1.28 6.47 4.20
CA ASN A 63 1.33 6.52 2.74
C ASN A 63 1.90 5.23 2.14
N ALA A 64 2.95 4.64 2.75
CA ALA A 64 3.47 3.34 2.32
C ALA A 64 2.38 2.25 2.38
N ARG A 65 1.63 2.16 3.48
CA ARG A 65 0.53 1.19 3.62
C ARG A 65 -0.59 1.43 2.61
N LYS A 66 -0.94 2.68 2.33
CA LYS A 66 -1.92 3.03 1.30
C LYS A 66 -1.53 2.51 -0.08
N MET A 67 -0.25 2.50 -0.44
CA MET A 67 0.21 1.93 -1.72
C MET A 67 -0.12 0.44 -1.81
N PHE A 68 0.08 -0.34 -0.75
CA PHE A 68 -0.33 -1.75 -0.69
C PHE A 68 -1.84 -1.89 -0.85
N GLN A 69 -2.61 -1.16 -0.07
CA GLN A 69 -4.08 -1.21 -0.11
C GLN A 69 -4.64 -0.91 -1.50
N ILE A 70 -4.07 0.07 -2.22
CA ILE A 70 -4.56 0.46 -3.55
C ILE A 70 -4.27 -0.65 -4.57
N TYR A 71 -3.07 -1.18 -4.62
CA TYR A 71 -2.73 -2.23 -5.58
C TYR A 71 -3.39 -3.57 -5.26
N GLU A 72 -3.54 -3.91 -3.99
CA GLU A 72 -4.29 -5.10 -3.56
C GLU A 72 -5.78 -4.98 -3.95
N ALA A 73 -6.40 -3.83 -3.72
CA ALA A 73 -7.78 -3.59 -4.12
C ALA A 73 -7.96 -3.62 -5.63
N TYR A 74 -7.06 -3.01 -6.38
CA TYR A 74 -7.09 -3.02 -7.85
C TYR A 74 -6.92 -4.44 -8.40
N ASP A 75 -5.98 -5.22 -7.88
CA ASP A 75 -5.80 -6.62 -8.28
C ASP A 75 -7.06 -7.45 -8.03
N SER A 76 -7.71 -7.26 -6.89
CA SER A 76 -8.96 -7.95 -6.54
C SER A 76 -10.11 -7.59 -7.49
N VAL A 77 -10.22 -6.31 -7.88
CA VAL A 77 -11.20 -5.86 -8.87
C VAL A 77 -10.91 -6.49 -10.23
N ASP A 78 -9.65 -6.49 -10.66
CA ASP A 78 -9.24 -7.01 -11.96
C ASP A 78 -9.47 -8.53 -12.06
N ILE A 79 -9.25 -9.28 -10.97
CA ILE A 79 -9.62 -10.71 -10.87
C ILE A 79 -11.13 -10.90 -11.10
N THR A 80 -11.98 -10.12 -10.44
CA THR A 80 -13.44 -10.26 -10.56
C THR A 80 -13.97 -9.91 -11.95
N LEU A 81 -13.23 -9.07 -12.67
CA LEU A 81 -13.57 -8.63 -14.02
C LEU A 81 -12.97 -9.52 -15.11
N CYS A 82 -12.04 -10.43 -14.78
CA CYS A 82 -11.49 -11.39 -15.71
C CYS A 82 -12.59 -12.33 -16.22
N LYS A 83 -12.87 -12.26 -17.53
CA LYS A 83 -13.91 -13.10 -18.17
C LYS A 83 -13.50 -14.56 -18.36
N LYS A 84 -12.20 -14.86 -18.25
CA LYS A 84 -11.65 -16.23 -18.38
C LYS A 84 -11.30 -16.77 -16.99
N ALA A 85 -11.83 -17.94 -16.65
CA ALA A 85 -11.41 -18.68 -15.47
C ALA A 85 -9.88 -18.90 -15.53
N GLY A 86 -9.17 -18.56 -14.46
CA GLY A 86 -7.71 -18.70 -14.36
C GLY A 86 -6.90 -17.59 -15.06
N ALA A 87 -7.53 -16.54 -15.60
CA ALA A 87 -6.81 -15.40 -16.12
C ALA A 87 -6.11 -14.62 -14.99
N VAL A 88 -4.83 -14.27 -15.20
CA VAL A 88 -4.05 -13.47 -14.26
C VAL A 88 -4.15 -12.00 -14.66
N PRO A 89 -4.42 -11.07 -13.71
CA PRO A 89 -4.38 -9.63 -13.99
C PRO A 89 -3.05 -9.22 -14.65
N LYS A 90 -3.15 -8.44 -15.73
CA LYS A 90 -1.98 -8.12 -16.59
C LYS A 90 -0.85 -7.40 -15.84
N ASP A 91 -1.20 -6.54 -14.88
CA ASP A 91 -0.25 -5.71 -14.15
C ASP A 91 0.17 -6.30 -12.79
N ARG A 92 -0.35 -7.49 -12.42
CA ARG A 92 -0.08 -8.12 -11.11
C ARG A 92 1.41 -8.22 -10.81
N LYS A 93 2.18 -8.77 -11.73
CA LYS A 93 3.63 -8.93 -11.55
C LYS A 93 4.32 -7.59 -11.33
N LYS A 94 4.04 -6.61 -12.17
CA LYS A 94 4.61 -5.26 -12.09
C LYS A 94 4.29 -4.57 -10.77
N HIS A 95 3.03 -4.65 -10.32
CA HIS A 95 2.60 -4.03 -9.08
C HIS A 95 3.22 -4.71 -7.86
N ALA A 96 3.29 -6.05 -7.85
CA ALA A 96 3.95 -6.80 -6.79
C ALA A 96 5.45 -6.45 -6.71
N GLU A 97 6.16 -6.46 -7.82
CA GLU A 97 7.59 -6.13 -7.89
C GLU A 97 7.87 -4.69 -7.40
N PHE A 98 6.95 -3.75 -7.67
CA PHE A 98 7.07 -2.39 -7.15
C PHE A 98 6.91 -2.35 -5.62
N LEU A 99 5.94 -3.07 -5.05
CA LEU A 99 5.62 -3.02 -3.62
C LEU A 99 6.59 -3.81 -2.74
N LEU A 100 7.16 -4.90 -3.23
CA LEU A 100 7.99 -5.79 -2.43
C LEU A 100 9.14 -5.10 -1.66
N PRO A 101 9.90 -4.15 -2.24
CA PRO A 101 10.93 -3.42 -1.50
C PRO A 101 10.38 -2.61 -0.32
N TYR A 102 9.11 -2.19 -0.39
CA TYR A 102 8.45 -1.41 0.67
C TYR A 102 7.85 -2.27 1.78
N ARG A 103 7.76 -3.59 1.60
CA ARG A 103 7.15 -4.48 2.60
C ARG A 103 7.85 -4.39 3.96
N LYS A 104 9.16 -4.27 3.99
CA LYS A 104 9.92 -4.00 5.22
C LYS A 104 9.49 -2.70 5.91
N ASN A 105 9.08 -1.68 5.16
CA ASN A 105 8.62 -0.42 5.72
C ASN A 105 7.25 -0.59 6.40
N ILE A 106 6.42 -1.52 5.91
CA ILE A 106 5.16 -1.86 6.57
C ILE A 106 5.43 -2.49 7.93
N TYR A 107 6.35 -3.44 8.02
CA TYR A 107 6.76 -4.03 9.30
C TYR A 107 7.32 -2.97 10.26
N THR A 108 8.24 -2.14 9.80
CA THR A 108 8.82 -1.04 10.59
C THR A 108 7.76 -0.03 11.02
N GLY A 109 6.77 0.25 10.18
CA GLY A 109 5.62 1.08 10.53
C GLY A 109 4.80 0.49 11.68
N GLY A 110 4.57 -0.83 11.67
CA GLY A 110 3.93 -1.54 12.78
C GLY A 110 4.70 -1.36 14.09
N GLN A 111 6.01 -1.55 14.07
CA GLN A 111 6.88 -1.31 15.23
C GLN A 111 6.85 0.15 15.70
N PHE A 112 6.84 1.11 14.77
CA PHE A 112 6.75 2.53 15.08
C PHE A 112 5.46 2.85 15.85
N PHE A 113 4.30 2.40 15.38
CA PHE A 113 3.04 2.64 16.07
C PHE A 113 2.93 1.88 17.39
N LEU A 114 3.51 0.68 17.47
CA LEU A 114 3.59 -0.08 18.73
C LEU A 114 4.38 0.69 19.80
N GLN A 115 5.52 1.28 19.46
CA GLN A 115 6.30 2.13 20.35
C GLN A 115 5.55 3.39 20.79
N LYS A 116 4.69 3.91 19.91
CA LYS A 116 3.79 5.04 20.22
C LYS A 116 2.56 4.62 21.03
N LYS A 117 2.40 3.34 21.31
CA LYS A 117 1.22 2.76 21.98
C LYS A 117 -0.09 2.98 21.21
N ASP A 118 0.01 3.21 19.89
CA ASP A 118 -1.14 3.21 18.97
C ASP A 118 -1.34 1.78 18.45
N TYR A 119 -1.94 0.96 19.30
CA TYR A 119 -2.09 -0.47 19.05
C TYR A 119 -2.99 -0.78 17.86
N ALA A 120 -4.00 0.04 17.62
CA ALA A 120 -4.90 -0.12 16.48
C ALA A 120 -4.12 0.03 15.16
N LYS A 121 -3.33 1.09 15.01
CA LYS A 121 -2.49 1.26 13.82
C LYS A 121 -1.38 0.22 13.74
N ALA A 122 -0.75 -0.15 14.86
CA ALA A 122 0.26 -1.20 14.87
C ALA A 122 -0.31 -2.51 14.32
N TYR A 123 -1.49 -2.91 14.80
CA TYR A 123 -2.21 -4.07 14.27
C TYR A 123 -2.46 -3.96 12.76
N ASP A 124 -2.99 -2.83 12.28
CA ASP A 124 -3.28 -2.62 10.86
C ASP A 124 -2.04 -2.80 9.98
N PHE A 125 -0.87 -2.36 10.46
CA PHE A 125 0.40 -2.53 9.73
C PHE A 125 0.88 -3.97 9.71
N PHE A 126 0.85 -4.66 10.86
CA PHE A 126 1.23 -6.08 10.91
C PHE A 126 0.27 -6.95 10.13
N ASP A 127 -1.03 -6.67 10.21
CA ASP A 127 -2.06 -7.36 9.41
C ASP A 127 -1.81 -7.18 7.90
N THR A 128 -1.48 -5.97 7.46
CA THR A 128 -1.08 -5.71 6.06
C THR A 128 0.17 -6.48 5.67
N TYR A 129 1.17 -6.54 6.55
CA TYR A 129 2.42 -7.26 6.32
C TYR A 129 2.21 -8.76 6.15
N ILE A 130 1.43 -9.36 7.07
CA ILE A 130 1.10 -10.78 7.05
C ILE A 130 0.19 -11.10 5.86
N GLY A 131 -0.82 -10.27 5.62
CA GLY A 131 -1.81 -10.45 4.55
C GLY A 131 -1.21 -10.53 3.15
N CYS A 132 -0.02 -9.95 2.93
CA CYS A 132 0.69 -10.09 1.65
C CYS A 132 0.98 -11.56 1.28
N ILE A 133 1.09 -12.46 2.26
CA ILE A 133 1.42 -13.87 2.03
C ILE A 133 0.33 -14.57 1.26
N ASP A 134 -0.91 -14.33 1.65
CA ASP A 134 -2.09 -15.00 1.06
C ASP A 134 -2.76 -14.18 -0.03
N HIS A 135 -2.35 -12.91 -0.20
CA HIS A 135 -2.97 -12.06 -1.21
C HIS A 135 -2.55 -12.46 -2.63
N PRO A 136 -3.50 -12.63 -3.57
CA PRO A 136 -3.22 -13.05 -4.95
C PRO A 136 -2.18 -12.19 -5.67
N LEU A 137 -2.11 -10.88 -5.36
CA LEU A 137 -1.12 -9.96 -5.92
C LEU A 137 0.31 -10.50 -5.78
N PHE A 138 0.64 -11.13 -4.65
CA PHE A 138 1.98 -11.62 -4.35
C PHE A 138 2.18 -13.12 -4.59
N SER A 139 1.21 -13.80 -5.18
CA SER A 139 1.20 -15.26 -5.35
C SER A 139 2.45 -15.84 -6.06
N LEU A 140 3.07 -15.07 -6.95
CA LEU A 140 4.27 -15.50 -7.67
C LEU A 140 5.56 -15.44 -6.85
N HIS A 141 5.54 -14.78 -5.68
CA HIS A 141 6.75 -14.45 -4.91
C HIS A 141 7.02 -15.37 -3.71
N LYS A 142 6.10 -16.31 -3.41
CA LYS A 142 6.26 -17.31 -2.34
C LYS A 142 6.77 -16.74 -1.02
N LEU A 143 6.14 -15.66 -0.54
CA LEU A 143 6.59 -14.92 0.63
C LEU A 143 6.67 -15.76 1.90
N ALA A 144 5.77 -16.74 2.07
CA ALA A 144 5.78 -17.65 3.22
C ALA A 144 7.08 -18.46 3.35
N GLU A 145 7.73 -18.76 2.23
CA GLU A 145 8.96 -19.56 2.22
C GLU A 145 10.22 -18.73 2.51
N SER A 146 10.17 -17.42 2.25
CA SER A 146 11.35 -16.53 2.31
C SER A 146 11.33 -15.55 3.49
N ASP A 147 10.18 -15.40 4.17
CA ASP A 147 10.00 -14.37 5.19
C ASP A 147 10.43 -14.87 6.58
N THR A 148 11.54 -14.35 7.07
CA THR A 148 12.07 -14.68 8.40
C THR A 148 11.38 -13.90 9.54
N GLN A 149 10.61 -12.85 9.23
CA GLN A 149 9.96 -11.98 10.22
C GLN A 149 8.47 -12.30 10.42
N LEU A 150 7.95 -13.30 9.70
CA LEU A 150 6.53 -13.62 9.73
C LEU A 150 6.02 -14.00 11.12
N GLY A 151 6.79 -14.84 11.84
CA GLY A 151 6.43 -15.25 13.19
C GLY A 151 6.40 -14.07 14.17
N ASP A 152 7.38 -13.18 14.07
CA ASP A 152 7.44 -11.99 14.90
C ASP A 152 6.28 -11.02 14.59
N ALA A 153 5.98 -10.83 13.31
CA ALA A 153 4.86 -9.99 12.89
C ALA A 153 3.51 -10.54 13.40
N ALA A 154 3.31 -11.85 13.33
CA ALA A 154 2.10 -12.50 13.84
C ALA A 154 1.97 -12.36 15.37
N TYR A 155 3.09 -12.50 16.08
CA TYR A 155 3.11 -12.30 17.55
C TYR A 155 2.80 -10.84 17.92
N LEU A 156 3.35 -9.88 17.20
CA LEU A 156 3.16 -8.45 17.47
C LEU A 156 1.76 -7.94 17.08
N ALA A 157 1.03 -8.69 16.25
CA ALA A 157 -0.36 -8.41 15.88
C ALA A 157 -1.38 -8.89 16.92
N LEU A 158 -0.95 -9.69 17.91
CA LEU A 158 -1.82 -10.18 18.98
C LEU A 158 -2.02 -9.12 20.07
#